data_e155ea961a65e2c01b0efbfbf5db9c7c
#
_entry.id   e155ea961a65e2c01b0efbfbf5db9c7c
#
_cell.length_a   1.000
_cell.length_b   1.000
_cell.length_c   1.000
_cell.angle_alpha   90.00
_cell.angle_beta   90.00
_cell.angle_gamma   90.00
#
_symmetry.space_group_name_H-M   'P 1'
#
loop_
_entity.id
_entity.type
_entity.pdbx_description
1 polymer ?
#
loop_
_entity_poly.entity_id
_entity_poly.type
_entity_poly.pdbx_seq_one_letter_code
_entity_poly.pdbx_strand_id
1 'polypeptide(L)'
;MMQTNPEALGFSSERLLRIHNLMNRYVESGKLAGVVTCIARRGQIVHLETFGYQNLETKTPMSLDSVFRLYSMTKPITTLALMMLYEESLFNLTDAVSQYIPAFKGVKVWGTADRLESPVRPMTVQDLLRHSAGLSYGGYADTHSPVDKLYDEADLFNPKITNEEMTTRIASLPLMFHPGTKWHYSVATDVIGRLVEVLSGKSLADFMQEKLFSPLGMVDTAFSIDPSKLERFCTLYGKTPGSDFGILELPGSSIYLPPVALHSGGSGLVSTTSDYLKFAQLILNKGELNGVRLLGPKTIELMTCNHLPSNLLPISFEGTEPMLGMGFGLGFSVMLDVAQTGVMGSTGDIGWGGYAETFFWIDPSEELIAILMTQYLPSQTYPIRKEFRTAVYQALEN
;
A
#
# COMPACT_ATOMS: atom_id res chain seq x y z
N MET A 1 -21.32 -8.38 7.32
CA MET A 1 -20.49 -8.57 8.54
C MET A 1 -21.27 -8.02 9.72
N MET A 2 -21.36 -8.75 10.83
CA MET A 2 -22.04 -8.26 12.03
C MET A 2 -21.01 -7.58 12.95
N GLN A 3 -21.35 -6.41 13.49
CA GLN A 3 -20.57 -5.77 14.53
C GLN A 3 -20.83 -6.49 15.87
N THR A 4 -19.76 -6.66 16.62
CA THR A 4 -19.82 -7.20 17.99
C THR A 4 -19.96 -6.06 18.99
N ASN A 5 -20.53 -6.32 20.16
CA ASN A 5 -20.55 -5.34 21.25
C ASN A 5 -19.12 -4.84 21.56
N PRO A 6 -18.83 -3.55 21.40
CA PRO A 6 -17.49 -2.99 21.61
C PRO A 6 -16.92 -3.26 23.00
N GLU A 7 -17.72 -3.18 24.05
CA GLU A 7 -17.29 -3.40 25.43
C GLU A 7 -16.76 -4.82 25.67
N ALA A 8 -17.33 -5.80 24.97
CA ALA A 8 -16.84 -7.19 25.04
C ALA A 8 -15.43 -7.35 24.44
N LEU A 9 -15.00 -6.39 23.63
CA LEU A 9 -13.69 -6.35 23.00
C LEU A 9 -12.78 -5.22 23.55
N GLY A 10 -13.14 -4.67 24.74
CA GLY A 10 -12.34 -3.66 25.42
C GLY A 10 -12.41 -2.26 24.81
N PHE A 11 -13.47 -1.95 24.07
CA PHE A 11 -13.72 -0.60 23.54
C PHE A 11 -14.90 0.05 24.27
N SER A 12 -14.82 1.37 24.42
CA SER A 12 -15.95 2.18 24.88
C SER A 12 -16.82 2.60 23.70
N SER A 13 -18.09 2.19 23.68
CA SER A 13 -19.05 2.62 22.66
C SER A 13 -19.20 4.15 22.62
N GLU A 14 -19.21 4.82 23.79
CA GLU A 14 -19.27 6.27 23.88
C GLU A 14 -18.07 6.94 23.20
N ARG A 15 -16.86 6.40 23.42
CA ARG A 15 -15.64 6.95 22.83
C ARG A 15 -15.52 6.64 21.35
N LEU A 16 -16.06 5.53 20.85
CA LEU A 16 -16.14 5.23 19.42
C LEU A 16 -16.98 6.27 18.66
N LEU A 17 -17.97 6.93 19.28
CA LEU A 17 -18.71 8.03 18.67
C LEU A 17 -17.82 9.20 18.25
N ARG A 18 -16.62 9.33 18.81
CA ARG A 18 -15.66 10.35 18.37
C ARG A 18 -15.17 10.10 16.96
N ILE A 19 -15.09 8.83 16.51
CA ILE A 19 -14.76 8.46 15.12
C ILE A 19 -15.91 8.92 14.21
N HIS A 20 -17.14 8.61 14.58
CA HIS A 20 -18.34 9.06 13.86
C HIS A 20 -18.34 10.58 13.67
N ASN A 21 -18.16 11.33 14.76
CA ASN A 21 -18.13 12.79 14.72
C ASN A 21 -16.95 13.34 13.91
N LEU A 22 -15.79 12.68 13.97
CA LEU A 22 -14.61 13.07 13.20
C LEU A 22 -14.86 12.92 11.69
N MET A 23 -15.36 11.77 11.25
CA MET A 23 -15.61 11.50 9.84
C MET A 23 -16.72 12.38 9.26
N ASN A 24 -17.79 12.61 10.02
CA ASN A 24 -18.84 13.55 9.62
C ASN A 24 -18.28 14.97 9.40
N ARG A 25 -17.41 15.48 10.29
CA ARG A 25 -16.78 16.80 10.08
C ARG A 25 -15.99 16.88 8.76
N TYR A 26 -15.29 15.82 8.36
CA TYR A 26 -14.57 15.78 7.08
C TYR A 26 -15.52 15.86 5.88
N VAL A 27 -16.63 15.15 5.94
CA VAL A 27 -17.64 15.12 4.88
C VAL A 27 -18.45 16.41 4.84
N GLU A 28 -18.99 16.86 5.98
CA GLU A 28 -19.83 18.05 6.08
C GLU A 28 -19.07 19.34 5.74
N SER A 29 -17.77 19.39 6.04
CA SER A 29 -16.91 20.53 5.65
C SER A 29 -16.47 20.50 4.19
N GLY A 30 -16.90 19.50 3.40
CA GLY A 30 -16.55 19.35 1.98
C GLY A 30 -15.09 18.99 1.72
N LYS A 31 -14.35 18.53 2.73
CA LYS A 31 -12.96 18.08 2.57
C LYS A 31 -12.84 16.71 1.90
N LEU A 32 -13.80 15.82 2.15
CA LEU A 32 -13.88 14.49 1.56
C LEU A 32 -15.31 14.24 1.05
N ALA A 33 -15.43 13.54 -0.09
CA ALA A 33 -16.73 13.13 -0.61
C ALA A 33 -17.40 12.08 0.28
N GLY A 34 -16.62 11.12 0.73
CA GLY A 34 -17.09 10.06 1.62
C GLY A 34 -15.93 9.19 2.12
N VAL A 35 -16.22 8.44 3.17
CA VAL A 35 -15.25 7.61 3.89
C VAL A 35 -15.91 6.31 4.34
N VAL A 36 -15.15 5.23 4.36
CA VAL A 36 -15.48 4.00 5.11
C VAL A 36 -14.41 3.79 6.17
N THR A 37 -14.83 3.57 7.41
CA THR A 37 -13.92 3.21 8.51
C THR A 37 -14.28 1.84 9.06
N CYS A 38 -13.27 1.01 9.33
CA CYS A 38 -13.41 -0.30 9.92
C CYS A 38 -12.38 -0.50 11.02
N ILE A 39 -12.82 -1.02 12.17
CA ILE A 39 -11.95 -1.46 13.25
C ILE A 39 -12.35 -2.89 13.62
N ALA A 40 -11.36 -3.78 13.66
CA ALA A 40 -11.52 -5.13 14.16
C ALA A 40 -10.53 -5.40 15.29
N ARG A 41 -10.94 -6.13 16.29
CA ARG A 41 -10.10 -6.61 17.39
C ARG A 41 -10.37 -8.08 17.67
N ARG A 42 -9.34 -8.88 17.88
CA ARG A 42 -9.46 -10.33 18.13
C ARG A 42 -10.33 -11.03 17.09
N GLY A 43 -10.18 -10.64 15.81
CA GLY A 43 -10.94 -11.23 14.71
C GLY A 43 -12.40 -10.80 14.60
N GLN A 44 -12.87 -9.83 15.39
CA GLN A 44 -14.25 -9.37 15.42
C GLN A 44 -14.33 -7.87 15.12
N ILE A 45 -15.33 -7.47 14.33
CA ILE A 45 -15.54 -6.06 13.97
C ILE A 45 -16.22 -5.34 15.13
N VAL A 46 -15.58 -4.28 15.64
CA VAL A 46 -16.12 -3.41 16.70
C VAL A 46 -16.70 -2.12 16.15
N HIS A 47 -16.24 -1.69 14.96
CA HIS A 47 -16.70 -0.47 14.30
C HIS A 47 -16.63 -0.67 12.79
N LEU A 48 -17.71 -0.35 12.09
CA LEU A 48 -17.80 -0.36 10.63
C LEU A 48 -18.88 0.64 10.22
N GLU A 49 -18.45 1.78 9.65
CA GLU A 49 -19.35 2.86 9.27
C GLU A 49 -18.98 3.45 7.93
N THR A 50 -20.00 4.00 7.25
CA THR A 50 -19.87 4.74 5.99
C THR A 50 -20.34 6.18 6.18
N PHE A 51 -19.69 7.12 5.51
CA PHE A 51 -19.98 8.56 5.61
C PHE A 51 -20.00 9.16 4.20
N GLY A 52 -20.95 10.05 3.94
CA GLY A 52 -21.02 10.80 2.69
C GLY A 52 -21.34 9.95 1.47
N TYR A 53 -20.65 10.24 0.37
CA TYR A 53 -20.97 9.73 -0.96
C TYR A 53 -19.76 9.09 -1.63
N GLN A 54 -19.98 8.03 -2.41
CA GLN A 54 -18.98 7.50 -3.34
C GLN A 54 -18.91 8.33 -4.64
N ASN A 55 -20.01 9.04 -4.95
CA ASN A 55 -20.10 9.98 -6.07
C ASN A 55 -21.02 11.14 -5.67
N LEU A 56 -20.48 12.35 -5.63
CA LEU A 56 -21.21 13.56 -5.22
C LEU A 56 -22.16 14.06 -6.32
N GLU A 57 -21.80 13.88 -7.59
CA GLU A 57 -22.55 14.38 -8.73
C GLU A 57 -23.88 13.64 -8.87
N THR A 58 -23.85 12.31 -8.70
CA THR A 58 -25.04 11.46 -8.73
C THR A 58 -25.69 11.31 -7.36
N LYS A 59 -25.07 11.85 -6.30
CA LYS A 59 -25.46 11.67 -4.89
C LYS A 59 -25.59 10.19 -4.50
N THR A 60 -24.74 9.34 -5.08
CA THR A 60 -24.70 7.92 -4.72
C THR A 60 -24.03 7.78 -3.35
N PRO A 61 -24.75 7.28 -2.31
CA PRO A 61 -24.20 7.18 -0.98
C PRO A 61 -22.98 6.28 -0.92
N MET A 62 -22.05 6.54 0.00
CA MET A 62 -20.99 5.62 0.34
C MET A 62 -21.58 4.33 0.92
N SER A 63 -21.12 3.17 0.45
CA SER A 63 -21.58 1.86 0.86
C SER A 63 -20.45 1.00 1.42
N LEU A 64 -20.77 0.00 2.23
CA LEU A 64 -19.79 -0.96 2.77
C LEU A 64 -19.09 -1.79 1.69
N ASP A 65 -19.72 -1.93 0.53
CA ASP A 65 -19.21 -2.63 -0.64
C ASP A 65 -18.68 -1.69 -1.74
N SER A 66 -18.54 -0.39 -1.43
CA SER A 66 -17.87 0.56 -2.32
C SER A 66 -16.45 0.09 -2.63
N VAL A 67 -16.07 0.20 -3.90
CA VAL A 67 -14.76 -0.22 -4.41
C VAL A 67 -13.84 1.00 -4.51
N PHE A 68 -12.62 0.86 -4.00
CA PHE A 68 -11.61 1.90 -3.91
C PHE A 68 -10.36 1.56 -4.71
N ARG A 69 -9.72 2.56 -5.33
CA ARG A 69 -8.34 2.42 -5.81
C ARG A 69 -7.43 2.34 -4.60
N LEU A 70 -6.71 1.23 -4.46
CA LEU A 70 -5.81 1.02 -3.32
C LEU A 70 -4.51 1.82 -3.42
N TYR A 71 -4.07 2.10 -4.65
CA TYR A 71 -2.73 2.64 -4.86
C TYR A 71 -1.70 1.85 -4.04
N SER A 72 -0.89 2.51 -3.23
CA SER A 72 0.22 1.86 -2.51
C SER A 72 -0.19 0.84 -1.45
N MET A 73 -1.48 0.76 -1.07
CA MET A 73 -1.96 -0.38 -0.29
C MET A 73 -1.91 -1.71 -1.07
N THR A 74 -1.62 -1.67 -2.38
CA THR A 74 -1.27 -2.85 -3.20
C THR A 74 0.03 -3.52 -2.75
N LYS A 75 1.02 -2.74 -2.29
CA LYS A 75 2.38 -3.22 -2.00
C LYS A 75 2.46 -4.37 -0.99
N PRO A 76 1.78 -4.31 0.16
CA PRO A 76 1.77 -5.42 1.10
C PRO A 76 1.25 -6.72 0.50
N ILE A 77 0.22 -6.62 -0.35
CA ILE A 77 -0.40 -7.77 -1.03
C ILE A 77 0.58 -8.37 -2.05
N THR A 78 1.24 -7.53 -2.85
CA THR A 78 2.27 -7.97 -3.82
C THR A 78 3.45 -8.61 -3.12
N THR A 79 3.87 -8.05 -1.98
CA THR A 79 4.94 -8.63 -1.17
C THR A 79 4.55 -10.02 -0.65
N LEU A 80 3.32 -10.16 -0.13
CA LEU A 80 2.83 -11.46 0.32
C LEU A 80 2.85 -12.50 -0.82
N ALA A 81 2.43 -12.11 -2.03
CA ALA A 81 2.47 -12.98 -3.20
C ALA A 81 3.89 -13.46 -3.52
N LEU A 82 4.90 -12.57 -3.45
CA LEU A 82 6.29 -12.96 -3.63
C LEU A 82 6.77 -13.87 -2.49
N MET A 83 6.38 -13.62 -1.24
CA MET A 83 6.80 -14.44 -0.10
C MET A 83 6.18 -15.84 -0.09
N MET A 84 5.07 -16.08 -0.79
CA MET A 84 4.59 -17.44 -1.05
C MET A 84 5.59 -18.22 -1.90
N LEU A 85 6.19 -17.61 -2.91
CA LEU A 85 7.24 -18.22 -3.74
C LEU A 85 8.58 -18.37 -2.98
N TYR A 86 8.82 -17.52 -1.98
CA TYR A 86 9.94 -17.67 -1.05
C TYR A 86 9.81 -18.96 -0.23
N GLU A 87 8.64 -19.28 0.31
CA GLU A 87 8.40 -20.54 1.03
C GLU A 87 8.55 -21.78 0.14
N GLU A 88 8.31 -21.63 -1.16
CA GLU A 88 8.59 -22.67 -2.17
C GLU A 88 10.09 -22.79 -2.53
N SER A 89 10.95 -21.98 -1.89
CA SER A 89 12.41 -21.93 -2.11
C SER A 89 12.82 -21.58 -3.56
N LEU A 90 11.99 -20.77 -4.26
CA LEU A 90 12.27 -20.36 -5.62
C LEU A 90 13.27 -19.21 -5.71
N PHE A 91 13.54 -18.53 -4.61
CA PHE A 91 14.56 -17.49 -4.48
C PHE A 91 14.99 -17.29 -3.03
N ASN A 92 16.10 -16.56 -2.84
CA ASN A 92 16.53 -16.06 -1.54
C ASN A 92 16.51 -14.55 -1.50
N LEU A 93 16.31 -13.95 -0.32
CA LEU A 93 16.28 -12.50 -0.15
C LEU A 93 17.59 -11.82 -0.61
N THR A 94 18.71 -12.52 -0.50
CA THR A 94 20.04 -12.02 -0.89
C THR A 94 20.38 -12.23 -2.36
N ASP A 95 19.54 -12.92 -3.12
CA ASP A 95 19.77 -13.16 -4.53
C ASP A 95 19.75 -11.85 -5.31
N ALA A 96 20.65 -11.76 -6.31
CA ALA A 96 20.64 -10.61 -7.19
C ALA A 96 19.40 -10.63 -8.10
N VAL A 97 18.68 -9.52 -8.19
CA VAL A 97 17.50 -9.38 -9.06
C VAL A 97 17.79 -9.80 -10.50
N SER A 98 19.02 -9.52 -10.97
CA SER A 98 19.48 -9.85 -12.33
C SER A 98 19.57 -11.37 -12.61
N GLN A 99 19.48 -12.24 -11.61
CA GLN A 99 19.39 -13.69 -11.82
C GLN A 99 18.03 -14.07 -12.41
N TYR A 100 16.98 -13.35 -12.04
CA TYR A 100 15.59 -13.58 -12.45
C TYR A 100 15.15 -12.65 -13.57
N ILE A 101 15.61 -11.39 -13.53
CA ILE A 101 15.31 -10.36 -14.53
C ILE A 101 16.64 -9.86 -15.11
N PRO A 102 17.15 -10.50 -16.19
CA PRO A 102 18.48 -10.23 -16.74
C PRO A 102 18.72 -8.77 -17.17
N ALA A 103 17.64 -8.01 -17.45
CA ALA A 103 17.73 -6.60 -17.78
C ALA A 103 18.45 -5.76 -16.71
N PHE A 104 18.40 -6.14 -15.44
CA PHE A 104 19.10 -5.45 -14.34
C PHE A 104 20.61 -5.76 -14.26
N LYS A 105 21.18 -6.63 -15.11
CA LYS A 105 22.60 -6.99 -15.05
C LYS A 105 23.54 -5.81 -15.33
N GLY A 106 23.11 -4.89 -16.17
CA GLY A 106 23.92 -3.75 -16.62
C GLY A 106 23.57 -2.40 -16.00
N VAL A 107 22.66 -2.39 -15.03
CA VAL A 107 22.16 -1.14 -14.42
C VAL A 107 23.33 -0.34 -13.84
N LYS A 108 23.29 0.99 -14.01
CA LYS A 108 24.31 1.94 -13.52
C LYS A 108 23.74 2.79 -12.39
N VAL A 109 24.60 3.37 -11.60
CA VAL A 109 24.27 4.36 -10.57
C VAL A 109 24.61 5.74 -11.09
N TRP A 110 23.76 6.71 -10.85
CA TRP A 110 24.06 8.11 -11.09
C TRP A 110 25.04 8.61 -10.00
N GLY A 111 26.30 8.69 -10.38
CA GLY A 111 27.39 9.05 -9.50
C GLY A 111 27.67 10.56 -9.47
N THR A 112 28.78 10.91 -8.86
CA THR A 112 29.25 12.31 -8.77
C THR A 112 29.65 12.86 -10.15
N ALA A 113 29.48 14.18 -10.36
CA ALA A 113 29.78 14.88 -11.62
C ALA A 113 29.02 14.32 -12.83
N ASP A 114 27.77 13.90 -12.64
CA ASP A 114 26.84 13.39 -13.65
C ASP A 114 27.39 12.20 -14.45
N ARG A 115 28.20 11.36 -13.82
CA ARG A 115 28.76 10.16 -14.43
C ARG A 115 28.04 8.90 -13.98
N LEU A 116 27.81 8.01 -14.93
CA LEU A 116 27.27 6.69 -14.65
C LEU A 116 28.39 5.76 -14.18
N GLU A 117 28.23 5.16 -13.03
CA GLU A 117 29.18 4.21 -12.46
C GLU A 117 28.53 2.83 -12.19
N SER A 118 29.35 1.82 -12.00
CA SER A 118 28.84 0.50 -11.64
C SER A 118 28.43 0.49 -10.18
N PRO A 119 27.32 -0.17 -9.81
CA PRO A 119 26.97 -0.34 -8.42
C PRO A 119 28.06 -1.12 -7.67
N VAL A 120 28.33 -0.79 -6.40
CA VAL A 120 29.32 -1.48 -5.56
C VAL A 120 28.96 -2.96 -5.33
N ARG A 121 27.68 -3.29 -5.41
CA ARG A 121 27.14 -4.64 -5.43
C ARG A 121 25.86 -4.71 -6.27
N PRO A 122 25.46 -5.90 -6.74
CA PRO A 122 24.15 -6.07 -7.37
C PRO A 122 23.01 -5.69 -6.42
N MET A 123 21.90 -5.21 -6.98
CA MET A 123 20.62 -5.06 -6.30
C MET A 123 20.06 -6.44 -5.93
N THR A 124 19.65 -6.61 -4.68
CA THR A 124 19.05 -7.87 -4.20
C THR A 124 17.53 -7.79 -4.14
N VAL A 125 16.86 -8.95 -4.06
CA VAL A 125 15.42 -9.01 -3.85
C VAL A 125 15.02 -8.31 -2.55
N GLN A 126 15.82 -8.44 -1.47
CA GLN A 126 15.59 -7.71 -0.21
C GLN A 126 15.66 -6.20 -0.38
N ASP A 127 16.56 -5.68 -1.23
CA ASP A 127 16.64 -4.24 -1.50
C ASP A 127 15.36 -3.72 -2.16
N LEU A 128 14.72 -4.50 -3.05
CA LEU A 128 13.42 -4.16 -3.61
C LEU A 128 12.34 -4.14 -2.53
N LEU A 129 12.25 -5.20 -1.72
CA LEU A 129 11.22 -5.39 -0.70
C LEU A 129 11.21 -4.30 0.38
N ARG A 130 12.37 -3.70 0.66
CA ARG A 130 12.54 -2.67 1.69
C ARG A 130 12.85 -1.28 1.14
N HIS A 131 12.68 -1.05 -0.18
CA HIS A 131 12.95 0.23 -0.84
C HIS A 131 14.38 0.77 -0.66
N SER A 132 15.39 -0.09 -0.69
CA SER A 132 16.81 0.31 -0.67
C SER A 132 17.56 -0.02 -1.96
N ALA A 133 16.82 -0.24 -3.04
CA ALA A 133 17.35 -0.67 -4.34
C ALA A 133 18.02 0.44 -5.17
N GLY A 134 17.75 1.71 -4.86
CA GLY A 134 18.20 2.86 -5.66
C GLY A 134 17.27 3.24 -6.80
N LEU A 135 16.09 2.65 -6.90
CA LEU A 135 15.04 3.01 -7.86
C LEU A 135 14.30 4.27 -7.41
N SER A 136 13.56 4.91 -8.33
CA SER A 136 12.73 6.10 -8.07
C SER A 136 11.28 5.90 -8.51
N TYR A 137 10.42 6.85 -8.17
CA TYR A 137 9.09 7.07 -8.76
C TYR A 137 9.08 8.23 -9.77
N GLY A 138 10.20 8.93 -9.93
CA GLY A 138 10.24 10.23 -10.58
C GLY A 138 10.07 11.37 -9.57
N GLY A 139 9.83 12.58 -10.06
CA GLY A 139 9.74 13.77 -9.22
C GLY A 139 8.50 13.79 -8.35
N TYR A 140 8.71 13.76 -7.04
CA TYR A 140 7.68 13.94 -6.03
C TYR A 140 7.83 15.35 -5.44
N ALA A 141 6.74 16.10 -5.33
CA ALA A 141 6.72 17.40 -4.65
C ALA A 141 7.76 18.44 -5.16
N ASP A 142 7.90 18.58 -6.48
CA ASP A 142 8.84 19.51 -7.13
C ASP A 142 10.33 19.26 -6.85
N THR A 143 10.69 18.13 -6.28
CA THR A 143 12.09 17.71 -6.14
C THR A 143 12.47 16.85 -7.34
N HIS A 144 13.24 17.40 -8.25
CA HIS A 144 13.66 16.71 -9.48
C HIS A 144 15.17 16.54 -9.50
N SER A 145 15.67 15.40 -9.03
CA SER A 145 17.01 14.97 -9.36
C SER A 145 17.10 14.66 -10.88
N PRO A 146 18.31 14.64 -11.47
CA PRO A 146 18.46 14.21 -12.86
C PRO A 146 17.88 12.82 -13.13
N VAL A 147 17.93 11.91 -12.14
CA VAL A 147 17.36 10.56 -12.25
C VAL A 147 15.84 10.60 -12.26
N ASP A 148 15.24 11.42 -11.40
CA ASP A 148 13.75 11.53 -11.33
C ASP A 148 13.19 12.00 -12.67
N LYS A 149 13.84 12.97 -13.34
CA LYS A 149 13.41 13.41 -14.67
C LYS A 149 13.41 12.27 -15.69
N LEU A 150 14.41 11.38 -15.64
CA LEU A 150 14.45 10.22 -16.52
C LEU A 150 13.31 9.24 -16.23
N TYR A 151 12.93 9.07 -14.95
CA TYR A 151 11.79 8.26 -14.57
C TYR A 151 10.47 8.88 -15.01
N ASP A 152 10.31 10.20 -14.91
CA ASP A 152 9.12 10.94 -15.39
C ASP A 152 8.94 10.79 -16.91
N GLU A 153 10.04 10.82 -17.67
CA GLU A 153 10.05 10.67 -19.12
C GLU A 153 9.81 9.23 -19.60
N ALA A 154 10.03 8.24 -18.75
CA ALA A 154 9.98 6.83 -19.14
C ALA A 154 8.57 6.25 -19.32
N ASP A 155 7.52 7.02 -19.00
CA ASP A 155 6.10 6.61 -19.14
C ASP A 155 5.83 5.22 -18.53
N LEU A 156 6.26 5.04 -17.27
CA LEU A 156 6.25 3.74 -16.58
C LEU A 156 4.83 3.25 -16.26
N PHE A 157 3.90 4.18 -16.03
CA PHE A 157 2.52 3.88 -15.64
C PHE A 157 1.53 3.92 -16.81
N ASN A 158 2.01 3.77 -18.03
CA ASN A 158 1.16 3.62 -19.21
C ASN A 158 0.31 2.34 -19.08
N PRO A 159 -1.03 2.42 -19.04
CA PRO A 159 -1.89 1.25 -18.81
C PRO A 159 -1.85 0.21 -19.94
N LYS A 160 -1.20 0.53 -21.07
CA LYS A 160 -1.10 -0.34 -22.25
C LYS A 160 0.15 -1.20 -22.27
N ILE A 161 1.15 -0.92 -21.43
CA ILE A 161 2.37 -1.73 -21.35
C ILE A 161 2.19 -2.89 -20.37
N THR A 162 2.99 -3.94 -20.53
CA THR A 162 3.02 -5.08 -19.61
C THR A 162 3.99 -4.82 -18.44
N ASN A 163 3.92 -5.65 -17.38
CA ASN A 163 4.89 -5.61 -16.29
C ASN A 163 6.33 -5.86 -16.80
N GLU A 164 6.50 -6.68 -17.83
CA GLU A 164 7.79 -6.92 -18.46
C GLU A 164 8.33 -5.67 -19.14
N GLU A 165 7.50 -4.99 -19.93
CA GLU A 165 7.88 -3.73 -20.60
C GLU A 165 8.19 -2.63 -19.58
N MET A 166 7.34 -2.45 -18.54
CA MET A 166 7.62 -1.52 -17.46
C MET A 166 8.97 -1.80 -16.80
N THR A 167 9.21 -3.07 -16.45
CA THR A 167 10.45 -3.47 -15.78
C THR A 167 11.68 -3.29 -16.67
N THR A 168 11.54 -3.53 -17.98
CA THR A 168 12.60 -3.29 -18.96
C THR A 168 12.94 -1.80 -19.09
N ARG A 169 11.91 -0.94 -19.09
CA ARG A 169 12.11 0.51 -19.04
C ARG A 169 12.83 0.92 -17.75
N ILE A 170 12.39 0.45 -16.58
CA ILE A 170 13.07 0.71 -15.30
C ILE A 170 14.53 0.28 -15.33
N ALA A 171 14.84 -0.90 -15.86
CA ALA A 171 16.20 -1.42 -15.94
C ALA A 171 17.11 -0.64 -16.91
N SER A 172 16.56 0.16 -17.80
CA SER A 172 17.33 1.07 -18.69
C SER A 172 17.72 2.39 -18.02
N LEU A 173 17.11 2.70 -16.85
CA LEU A 173 17.35 3.94 -16.13
C LEU A 173 18.45 3.75 -15.08
N PRO A 174 19.19 4.80 -14.72
CA PRO A 174 20.18 4.72 -13.66
C PRO A 174 19.50 4.65 -12.28
N LEU A 175 20.20 4.04 -11.34
CA LEU A 175 19.86 4.07 -9.92
C LEU A 175 20.24 5.43 -9.33
N MET A 176 19.47 5.95 -8.40
CA MET A 176 19.76 7.19 -7.67
C MET A 176 20.99 7.05 -6.74
N PHE A 177 21.24 5.86 -6.23
CA PHE A 177 22.32 5.54 -5.29
C PHE A 177 22.65 4.04 -5.33
N HIS A 178 23.78 3.67 -4.76
CA HIS A 178 24.18 2.26 -4.65
C HIS A 178 23.20 1.45 -3.81
N PRO A 179 22.76 0.27 -4.29
CA PRO A 179 21.82 -0.58 -3.56
C PRO A 179 22.24 -0.83 -2.11
N GLY A 180 21.31 -0.64 -1.18
CA GLY A 180 21.49 -0.83 0.26
C GLY A 180 22.09 0.36 1.00
N THR A 181 22.34 1.50 0.36
CA THR A 181 22.98 2.66 1.03
C THR A 181 22.01 3.72 1.52
N LYS A 182 20.79 3.75 0.99
CA LYS A 182 19.70 4.66 1.39
C LYS A 182 18.36 3.96 1.33
N TRP A 183 17.41 4.43 2.11
CA TRP A 183 16.00 4.15 1.90
C TRP A 183 15.42 5.21 0.97
N HIS A 184 14.71 4.78 -0.09
CA HIS A 184 14.02 5.68 -1.01
C HIS A 184 12.80 4.97 -1.59
N TYR A 185 11.62 5.54 -1.35
CA TYR A 185 10.36 4.99 -1.83
C TYR A 185 10.28 5.03 -3.36
N SER A 186 9.92 3.92 -3.99
CA SER A 186 10.14 3.76 -5.43
C SER A 186 9.23 2.70 -6.06
N VAL A 187 9.34 2.56 -7.38
CA VAL A 187 8.71 1.50 -8.19
C VAL A 187 9.24 0.08 -7.88
N ALA A 188 9.98 -0.09 -6.80
CA ALA A 188 10.55 -1.39 -6.43
C ALA A 188 9.52 -2.51 -6.35
N THR A 189 8.32 -2.22 -5.84
CA THR A 189 7.27 -3.24 -5.73
C THR A 189 6.63 -3.59 -7.09
N ASP A 190 6.75 -2.73 -8.09
CA ASP A 190 6.37 -3.08 -9.46
C ASP A 190 7.36 -4.11 -10.05
N VAL A 191 8.66 -3.97 -9.75
CA VAL A 191 9.67 -4.98 -10.08
C VAL A 191 9.43 -6.29 -9.31
N ILE A 192 8.96 -6.22 -8.05
CA ILE A 192 8.51 -7.40 -7.30
C ILE A 192 7.35 -8.09 -8.01
N GLY A 193 6.37 -7.33 -8.52
CA GLY A 193 5.28 -7.89 -9.32
C GLY A 193 5.80 -8.68 -10.53
N ARG A 194 6.80 -8.16 -11.25
CA ARG A 194 7.44 -8.90 -12.33
C ARG A 194 8.22 -10.13 -11.84
N LEU A 195 8.85 -10.08 -10.67
CA LEU A 195 9.48 -11.26 -10.08
C LEU A 195 8.46 -12.37 -9.81
N VAL A 196 7.27 -12.05 -9.31
CA VAL A 196 6.19 -13.02 -9.15
C VAL A 196 5.85 -13.68 -10.49
N GLU A 197 5.74 -12.89 -11.57
CA GLU A 197 5.46 -13.45 -12.91
C GLU A 197 6.56 -14.38 -13.41
N VAL A 198 7.81 -13.97 -13.27
CA VAL A 198 8.97 -14.77 -13.72
C VAL A 198 9.08 -16.09 -12.95
N LEU A 199 8.91 -16.03 -11.62
CA LEU A 199 9.06 -17.22 -10.76
C LEU A 199 7.87 -18.18 -10.87
N SER A 200 6.66 -17.66 -11.05
CA SER A 200 5.44 -18.47 -11.10
C SER A 200 5.08 -18.94 -12.50
N GLY A 201 5.58 -18.26 -13.54
CA GLY A 201 5.18 -18.48 -14.93
C GLY A 201 3.75 -18.00 -15.27
N LYS A 202 3.12 -17.20 -14.38
CA LYS A 202 1.77 -16.65 -14.53
C LYS A 202 1.81 -15.14 -14.56
N SER A 203 0.78 -14.48 -15.11
CA SER A 203 0.61 -13.04 -14.88
C SER A 203 0.43 -12.76 -13.40
N LEU A 204 0.82 -11.56 -12.94
CA LEU A 204 0.63 -11.15 -11.54
C LEU A 204 -0.84 -11.23 -11.12
N ALA A 205 -1.76 -10.84 -12.04
CA ALA A 205 -3.19 -10.90 -11.79
C ALA A 205 -3.67 -12.34 -11.61
N ASP A 206 -3.29 -13.26 -12.51
CA ASP A 206 -3.71 -14.67 -12.42
C ASP A 206 -3.13 -15.34 -11.17
N PHE A 207 -1.87 -15.07 -10.86
CA PHE A 207 -1.24 -15.61 -9.66
C PHE A 207 -1.96 -15.17 -8.39
N MET A 208 -2.19 -13.87 -8.24
CA MET A 208 -2.88 -13.34 -7.05
C MET A 208 -4.33 -13.81 -6.98
N GLN A 209 -5.03 -13.86 -8.11
CA GLN A 209 -6.41 -14.35 -8.15
C GLN A 209 -6.50 -15.81 -7.68
N GLU A 210 -5.63 -16.68 -8.20
CA GLU A 210 -5.64 -18.11 -7.88
C GLU A 210 -5.13 -18.41 -6.47
N LYS A 211 -4.01 -17.79 -6.09
CA LYS A 211 -3.29 -18.17 -4.88
C LYS A 211 -3.66 -17.35 -3.65
N LEU A 212 -4.28 -16.18 -3.84
CA LEU A 212 -4.56 -15.26 -2.73
C LEU A 212 -6.03 -14.85 -2.67
N PHE A 213 -6.56 -14.23 -3.73
CA PHE A 213 -7.90 -13.63 -3.66
C PHE A 213 -9.01 -14.69 -3.58
N SER A 214 -8.97 -15.71 -4.43
CA SER A 214 -9.96 -16.79 -4.40
C SER A 214 -9.94 -17.59 -3.10
N PRO A 215 -8.81 -18.05 -2.58
CA PRO A 215 -8.75 -18.77 -1.31
C PRO A 215 -9.25 -17.96 -0.10
N LEU A 216 -9.00 -16.64 -0.09
CA LEU A 216 -9.45 -15.76 0.99
C LEU A 216 -10.86 -15.21 0.78
N GLY A 217 -11.48 -15.49 -0.36
CA GLY A 217 -12.78 -14.92 -0.73
C GLY A 217 -12.76 -13.40 -0.91
N MET A 218 -11.66 -12.84 -1.41
CA MET A 218 -11.49 -11.41 -1.74
C MET A 218 -12.07 -11.15 -3.14
N VAL A 219 -13.40 -11.18 -3.25
CA VAL A 219 -14.13 -11.21 -4.52
C VAL A 219 -14.18 -9.87 -5.26
N ASP A 220 -13.83 -8.78 -4.60
CA ASP A 220 -13.83 -7.42 -5.13
C ASP A 220 -12.42 -6.84 -5.24
N THR A 221 -11.38 -7.68 -5.11
CA THR A 221 -9.98 -7.27 -5.22
C THR A 221 -9.40 -7.75 -6.55
N ALA A 222 -8.94 -6.82 -7.39
CA ALA A 222 -8.40 -7.13 -8.71
C ALA A 222 -7.56 -5.96 -9.26
N PHE A 223 -6.85 -6.18 -10.39
CA PHE A 223 -6.15 -5.12 -11.14
C PHE A 223 -7.06 -4.35 -12.10
N SER A 224 -8.31 -4.76 -12.23
CA SER A 224 -9.32 -4.04 -13.01
C SER A 224 -10.67 -4.13 -12.31
N ILE A 225 -11.53 -3.13 -12.54
CA ILE A 225 -12.90 -3.17 -12.06
C ILE A 225 -13.76 -4.00 -13.02
N ASP A 226 -14.48 -4.97 -12.50
CA ASP A 226 -15.50 -5.69 -13.27
C ASP A 226 -16.59 -4.69 -13.70
N PRO A 227 -16.93 -4.62 -15.00
CA PRO A 227 -17.98 -3.71 -15.49
C PRO A 227 -19.32 -3.83 -14.74
N SER A 228 -19.67 -5.01 -14.26
CA SER A 228 -20.89 -5.24 -13.46
C SER A 228 -20.84 -4.59 -12.07
N LYS A 229 -19.65 -4.19 -11.62
CA LYS A 229 -19.39 -3.56 -10.31
C LYS A 229 -19.11 -2.06 -10.41
N LEU A 230 -19.18 -1.49 -11.61
CA LEU A 230 -18.80 -0.10 -11.86
C LEU A 230 -19.62 0.90 -11.04
N GLU A 231 -20.88 0.60 -10.75
CA GLU A 231 -21.75 1.44 -9.92
C GLU A 231 -21.27 1.57 -8.47
N ARG A 232 -20.43 0.63 -8.00
CA ARG A 232 -19.84 0.65 -6.66
C ARG A 232 -18.45 1.31 -6.64
N PHE A 233 -17.89 1.64 -7.81
CA PHE A 233 -16.55 2.20 -7.91
C PHE A 233 -16.55 3.70 -7.59
N CYS A 234 -15.81 4.10 -6.58
CA CYS A 234 -15.79 5.48 -6.11
C CYS A 234 -15.21 6.45 -7.15
N THR A 235 -15.80 7.63 -7.29
CA THR A 235 -15.20 8.77 -7.98
C THR A 235 -13.92 9.19 -7.24
N LEU A 236 -12.87 9.50 -7.99
CA LEU A 236 -11.64 10.04 -7.44
C LEU A 236 -11.71 11.57 -7.44
N TYR A 237 -11.58 12.14 -6.26
CA TYR A 237 -11.53 13.58 -6.04
C TYR A 237 -10.12 14.04 -5.65
N GLY A 238 -9.90 15.33 -5.69
CA GLY A 238 -8.63 15.90 -5.25
C GLY A 238 -8.48 17.36 -5.64
N LYS A 239 -7.26 17.86 -5.49
CA LYS A 239 -6.91 19.22 -5.90
C LYS A 239 -6.95 19.37 -7.40
N THR A 240 -7.59 20.43 -7.88
CA THR A 240 -7.64 20.81 -9.29
C THR A 240 -7.15 22.25 -9.44
N PRO A 241 -6.76 22.70 -10.64
CA PRO A 241 -6.38 24.09 -10.85
C PRO A 241 -7.46 25.06 -10.36
N GLY A 242 -7.15 25.86 -9.34
CA GLY A 242 -8.07 26.85 -8.76
C GLY A 242 -9.05 26.32 -7.73
N SER A 243 -9.00 25.04 -7.35
CA SER A 243 -9.85 24.48 -6.30
C SER A 243 -9.13 23.39 -5.51
N ASP A 244 -9.33 23.38 -4.20
CA ASP A 244 -8.83 22.30 -3.34
C ASP A 244 -9.68 21.03 -3.45
N PHE A 245 -10.81 21.06 -4.17
CA PHE A 245 -11.70 19.91 -4.32
C PHE A 245 -12.37 19.91 -5.71
N GLY A 246 -12.14 18.85 -6.48
CA GLY A 246 -12.73 18.62 -7.78
C GLY A 246 -12.60 17.17 -8.22
N ILE A 247 -13.26 16.80 -9.32
CA ILE A 247 -13.19 15.47 -9.90
C ILE A 247 -11.84 15.33 -10.63
N LEU A 248 -11.11 14.28 -10.31
CA LEU A 248 -9.90 13.87 -11.02
C LEU A 248 -10.17 12.70 -11.98
N GLU A 249 -11.02 11.76 -11.56
CA GLU A 249 -11.36 10.60 -12.39
C GLU A 249 -12.75 10.07 -12.05
N LEU A 250 -13.61 9.96 -13.08
CA LEU A 250 -14.91 9.30 -12.96
C LEU A 250 -14.76 7.78 -13.15
N PRO A 251 -15.65 6.98 -12.53
CA PRO A 251 -15.66 5.52 -12.72
C PRO A 251 -15.63 5.08 -14.18
N GLY A 252 -16.44 5.69 -15.04
CA GLY A 252 -16.57 5.35 -16.45
C GLY A 252 -15.42 5.76 -17.37
N SER A 253 -14.41 6.49 -16.84
CA SER A 253 -13.20 6.90 -17.58
C SER A 253 -11.91 6.43 -16.91
N SER A 254 -12.01 5.48 -16.00
CA SER A 254 -10.90 5.01 -15.19
C SER A 254 -9.91 4.15 -15.98
N ILE A 255 -8.61 4.29 -15.65
CA ILE A 255 -7.56 3.39 -16.13
C ILE A 255 -7.72 1.94 -15.63
N TYR A 256 -8.55 1.72 -14.62
CA TYR A 256 -8.89 0.40 -14.08
C TYR A 256 -10.00 -0.30 -14.86
N LEU A 257 -10.55 0.32 -15.93
CA LEU A 257 -11.49 -0.36 -16.83
C LEU A 257 -10.75 -1.36 -17.73
N PRO A 258 -11.28 -2.58 -17.91
CA PRO A 258 -10.64 -3.56 -18.77
C PRO A 258 -10.69 -3.15 -20.27
N PRO A 259 -9.69 -3.52 -21.09
CA PRO A 259 -8.54 -4.35 -20.72
C PRO A 259 -7.43 -3.55 -20.04
N VAL A 260 -6.88 -4.09 -18.95
CA VAL A 260 -5.72 -3.54 -18.25
C VAL A 260 -4.52 -4.45 -18.52
N ALA A 261 -3.47 -3.92 -19.18
CA ALA A 261 -2.26 -4.68 -19.48
C ALA A 261 -1.22 -4.56 -18.35
N LEU A 262 -1.13 -3.40 -17.69
CA LEU A 262 -0.20 -3.16 -16.59
C LEU A 262 -0.83 -3.61 -15.25
N HIS A 263 -0.37 -4.74 -14.75
CA HIS A 263 -0.71 -5.18 -13.40
C HIS A 263 0.32 -4.62 -12.41
N SER A 264 0.25 -3.31 -12.13
CA SER A 264 1.23 -2.64 -11.26
C SER A 264 1.23 -3.25 -9.85
N GLY A 265 2.33 -3.91 -9.50
CA GLY A 265 2.53 -4.47 -8.15
C GLY A 265 2.62 -3.42 -7.06
N GLY A 266 2.97 -2.18 -7.44
CA GLY A 266 3.09 -1.06 -6.52
C GLY A 266 1.80 -0.27 -6.28
N SER A 267 0.79 -0.33 -7.20
CA SER A 267 -0.38 0.55 -7.12
C SER A 267 -1.63 0.09 -7.86
N GLY A 268 -1.61 -1.08 -8.48
CA GLY A 268 -2.59 -1.46 -9.50
C GLY A 268 -3.90 -2.07 -8.99
N LEU A 269 -4.05 -2.35 -7.68
CA LEU A 269 -5.26 -3.00 -7.18
C LEU A 269 -6.39 -2.03 -6.87
N VAL A 270 -7.61 -2.50 -7.15
CA VAL A 270 -8.85 -1.99 -6.56
C VAL A 270 -9.35 -3.01 -5.52
N SER A 271 -10.10 -2.55 -4.50
CA SER A 271 -10.63 -3.42 -3.46
C SER A 271 -11.74 -2.75 -2.67
N THR A 272 -12.39 -3.52 -1.79
CA THR A 272 -13.32 -3.03 -0.77
C THR A 272 -12.68 -3.07 0.64
N THR A 273 -13.27 -2.36 1.58
CA THR A 273 -12.88 -2.43 3.00
C THR A 273 -12.95 -3.86 3.53
N SER A 274 -13.99 -4.60 3.13
CA SER A 274 -14.22 -5.99 3.53
C SER A 274 -13.12 -6.94 3.06
N ASP A 275 -12.71 -6.83 1.81
CA ASP A 275 -11.66 -7.69 1.25
C ASP A 275 -10.30 -7.35 1.85
N TYR A 276 -10.00 -6.04 2.02
CA TYR A 276 -8.75 -5.63 2.66
C TYR A 276 -8.67 -6.06 4.12
N LEU A 277 -9.81 -6.11 4.84
CA LEU A 277 -9.87 -6.65 6.19
C LEU A 277 -9.48 -8.13 6.24
N LYS A 278 -9.88 -8.95 5.25
CA LYS A 278 -9.48 -10.36 5.15
C LYS A 278 -7.96 -10.49 5.01
N PHE A 279 -7.36 -9.68 4.14
CA PHE A 279 -5.90 -9.62 4.01
C PHE A 279 -5.23 -9.20 5.32
N ALA A 280 -5.69 -8.13 5.96
CA ALA A 280 -5.13 -7.66 7.22
C ALA A 280 -5.28 -8.70 8.34
N GLN A 281 -6.42 -9.40 8.40
CA GLN A 281 -6.66 -10.46 9.37
C GLN A 281 -5.76 -11.69 9.12
N LEU A 282 -5.50 -12.06 7.86
CA LEU A 282 -4.53 -13.09 7.52
C LEU A 282 -3.14 -12.77 8.10
N ILE A 283 -2.69 -11.51 7.96
CA ILE A 283 -1.40 -11.07 8.51
C ILE A 283 -1.41 -11.14 10.04
N LEU A 284 -2.44 -10.57 10.68
CA LEU A 284 -2.58 -10.60 12.14
C LEU A 284 -2.59 -12.04 12.68
N ASN A 285 -3.24 -12.95 11.98
CA ASN A 285 -3.32 -14.38 12.32
C ASN A 285 -2.09 -15.18 11.88
N LYS A 286 -0.98 -14.51 11.56
CA LYS A 286 0.29 -15.16 11.19
C LYS A 286 0.15 -16.12 10.00
N GLY A 287 -0.54 -15.65 8.95
CA GLY A 287 -0.62 -16.31 7.65
C GLY A 287 -1.78 -17.29 7.45
N GLU A 288 -2.77 -17.28 8.33
CA GLU A 288 -3.96 -18.13 8.22
C GLU A 288 -5.26 -17.33 8.40
N LEU A 289 -6.26 -17.62 7.58
CA LEU A 289 -7.61 -17.10 7.74
C LEU A 289 -8.65 -18.17 7.42
N ASN A 290 -9.61 -18.40 8.33
CA ASN A 290 -10.73 -19.34 8.15
C ASN A 290 -10.29 -20.76 7.70
N GLY A 291 -9.17 -21.27 8.23
CA GLY A 291 -8.62 -22.57 7.87
C GLY A 291 -7.78 -22.58 6.57
N VAL A 292 -7.66 -21.45 5.89
CA VAL A 292 -6.78 -21.29 4.71
C VAL A 292 -5.45 -20.71 5.16
N ARG A 293 -4.38 -21.48 5.05
CA ARG A 293 -3.01 -21.02 5.31
C ARG A 293 -2.33 -20.68 4.01
N LEU A 294 -1.89 -19.42 3.87
CA LEU A 294 -1.12 -18.95 2.71
C LEU A 294 0.37 -18.84 3.00
N LEU A 295 0.74 -18.52 4.26
CA LEU A 295 2.13 -18.42 4.71
C LEU A 295 2.31 -19.03 6.10
N GLY A 296 3.51 -19.47 6.39
CA GLY A 296 3.90 -19.91 7.73
C GLY A 296 4.07 -18.72 8.69
N PRO A 297 3.90 -18.94 10.01
CA PRO A 297 4.03 -17.87 11.01
C PRO A 297 5.40 -17.18 10.97
N LYS A 298 6.47 -17.92 10.71
CA LYS A 298 7.83 -17.37 10.66
C LYS A 298 8.09 -16.48 9.45
N THR A 299 7.40 -16.74 8.34
CA THR A 299 7.46 -15.87 7.17
C THR A 299 6.74 -14.55 7.43
N ILE A 300 5.60 -14.58 8.09
CA ILE A 300 4.92 -13.35 8.52
C ILE A 300 5.78 -12.56 9.51
N GLU A 301 6.39 -13.20 10.51
CA GLU A 301 7.33 -12.54 11.42
C GLU A 301 8.50 -11.90 10.66
N LEU A 302 9.08 -12.62 9.67
CA LEU A 302 10.12 -12.08 8.81
C LEU A 302 9.64 -10.86 8.02
N MET A 303 8.44 -10.90 7.45
CA MET A 303 7.90 -9.78 6.67
C MET A 303 7.65 -8.53 7.54
N THR A 304 7.24 -8.72 8.77
CA THR A 304 6.73 -7.64 9.64
C THR A 304 7.77 -7.09 10.61
N CYS A 305 8.98 -7.66 10.68
CA CYS A 305 10.08 -7.07 11.44
C CYS A 305 10.79 -5.96 10.64
N ASN A 306 11.52 -5.07 11.33
CA ASN A 306 12.30 -4.03 10.67
C ASN A 306 13.52 -4.63 9.93
N HIS A 307 13.63 -4.35 8.64
CA HIS A 307 14.74 -4.76 7.78
C HIS A 307 15.77 -3.67 7.50
N LEU A 308 15.57 -2.47 8.06
CA LEU A 308 16.49 -1.37 7.86
C LEU A 308 17.54 -1.32 8.99
N PRO A 309 18.83 -1.35 8.66
CA PRO A 309 19.86 -1.05 9.62
C PRO A 309 19.77 0.42 10.08
N SER A 310 20.32 0.72 11.26
CA SER A 310 20.19 2.04 11.89
C SER A 310 20.71 3.21 11.05
N ASN A 311 21.69 2.97 10.18
CA ASN A 311 22.22 4.01 9.29
C ASN A 311 21.28 4.36 8.11
N LEU A 312 20.20 3.62 7.89
CA LEU A 312 19.15 3.95 6.92
C LEU A 312 17.92 4.59 7.57
N LEU A 313 17.96 4.84 8.87
CA LEU A 313 16.90 5.51 9.62
C LEU A 313 17.32 6.96 9.92
N PRO A 314 16.36 7.88 10.05
CA PRO A 314 14.93 7.70 9.82
C PRO A 314 14.59 7.60 8.33
N ILE A 315 13.49 6.90 8.01
CA ILE A 315 12.94 6.90 6.66
C ILE A 315 12.24 8.23 6.36
N SER A 316 12.28 8.65 5.09
CA SER A 316 11.56 9.85 4.65
C SER A 316 11.15 9.72 3.18
N PHE A 317 10.01 10.29 2.83
CA PHE A 317 9.74 10.58 1.42
C PHE A 317 10.49 11.85 1.03
N GLU A 318 10.91 11.91 -0.22
CA GLU A 318 11.62 13.09 -0.71
C GLU A 318 10.76 14.35 -0.54
N GLY A 319 11.37 15.43 -0.07
CA GLY A 319 10.66 16.70 0.19
C GLY A 319 9.73 16.70 1.42
N THR A 320 9.72 15.63 2.22
CA THR A 320 8.91 15.56 3.45
C THR A 320 9.75 15.45 4.72
N GLU A 321 9.13 15.75 5.85
CA GLU A 321 9.75 15.54 7.15
C GLU A 321 10.04 14.05 7.40
N PRO A 322 11.16 13.74 8.06
CA PRO A 322 11.51 12.37 8.42
C PRO A 322 10.44 11.70 9.29
N MET A 323 10.16 10.45 9.03
CA MET A 323 9.25 9.61 9.83
C MET A 323 10.03 9.03 11.01
N LEU A 324 10.22 9.85 12.06
CA LEU A 324 10.93 9.43 13.28
C LEU A 324 10.20 8.25 13.93
N GLY A 325 10.96 7.32 14.51
CA GLY A 325 10.41 6.16 15.20
C GLY A 325 9.81 5.10 14.27
N MET A 326 9.92 5.27 12.95
CA MET A 326 9.44 4.31 11.96
C MET A 326 10.59 3.63 11.24
N GLY A 327 10.44 2.31 11.01
CA GLY A 327 11.27 1.51 10.15
C GLY A 327 10.48 0.93 8.98
N PHE A 328 11.07 -0.03 8.28
CA PHE A 328 10.42 -0.70 7.15
C PHE A 328 10.75 -2.19 7.15
N GLY A 329 9.71 -3.01 7.04
CA GLY A 329 9.80 -4.45 6.88
C GLY A 329 9.87 -4.85 5.40
N LEU A 330 9.26 -5.98 5.06
CA LEU A 330 9.06 -6.39 3.67
C LEU A 330 7.63 -5.98 3.25
N GLY A 331 7.53 -4.79 2.63
CA GLY A 331 6.27 -4.23 2.13
C GLY A 331 5.41 -3.48 3.15
N PHE A 332 5.85 -3.31 4.40
CA PHE A 332 5.16 -2.59 5.47
C PHE A 332 6.07 -1.56 6.12
N SER A 333 5.53 -0.43 6.56
CA SER A 333 6.17 0.35 7.62
C SER A 333 6.03 -0.39 8.96
N VAL A 334 7.01 -0.20 9.85
CA VAL A 334 7.04 -0.83 11.18
C VAL A 334 7.27 0.25 12.22
N MET A 335 6.44 0.33 13.25
CA MET A 335 6.64 1.25 14.37
C MET A 335 7.74 0.70 15.28
N LEU A 336 8.82 1.47 15.45
CA LEU A 336 9.97 1.10 16.26
C LEU A 336 9.94 1.79 17.62
N ASP A 337 9.47 3.03 17.68
CA ASP A 337 9.46 3.84 18.89
C ASP A 337 8.26 4.78 18.89
N VAL A 338 7.26 4.47 19.71
CA VAL A 338 6.01 5.22 19.82
C VAL A 338 6.23 6.69 20.19
N ALA A 339 7.17 6.96 21.10
CA ALA A 339 7.43 8.32 21.55
C ALA A 339 8.00 9.20 20.44
N GLN A 340 8.87 8.64 19.60
CA GLN A 340 9.43 9.37 18.46
C GLN A 340 8.42 9.59 17.34
N THR A 341 7.47 8.68 17.12
CA THR A 341 6.44 8.86 16.07
C THR A 341 5.45 9.98 16.39
N GLY A 342 5.26 10.29 17.67
CA GLY A 342 4.29 11.27 18.15
C GLY A 342 2.82 10.87 17.89
N VAL A 343 2.54 9.57 17.63
CA VAL A 343 1.17 9.04 17.47
C VAL A 343 0.97 7.83 18.35
N MET A 344 -0.27 7.55 18.73
CA MET A 344 -0.64 6.36 19.51
C MET A 344 -0.41 5.09 18.71
N GLY A 345 -0.06 4.00 19.38
CA GLY A 345 0.18 2.67 18.81
C GLY A 345 1.07 1.83 19.68
N SER A 346 1.50 0.71 19.18
CA SER A 346 2.42 -0.21 19.84
C SER A 346 3.70 -0.40 19.02
N THR A 347 4.84 -0.57 19.70
CA THR A 347 6.06 -1.00 19.01
C THR A 347 5.79 -2.33 18.29
N GLY A 348 6.13 -2.40 17.01
CA GLY A 348 5.86 -3.56 16.17
C GLY A 348 4.53 -3.48 15.41
N ASP A 349 3.73 -2.41 15.57
CA ASP A 349 2.62 -2.22 14.65
C ASP A 349 3.12 -1.96 13.22
N ILE A 350 2.35 -2.42 12.25
CA ILE A 350 2.68 -2.36 10.83
C ILE A 350 1.51 -1.75 10.06
N GLY A 351 1.83 -1.10 8.96
CA GLY A 351 0.79 -0.51 8.11
C GLY A 351 1.35 0.08 6.83
N TRP A 352 0.47 0.61 6.02
CA TRP A 352 0.81 1.43 4.86
C TRP A 352 -0.40 2.24 4.41
N GLY A 353 -0.18 3.18 3.51
CA GLY A 353 -1.26 4.01 2.95
C GLY A 353 -1.23 4.08 1.43
N GLY A 354 -2.36 4.42 0.84
CA GLY A 354 -2.51 4.69 -0.59
C GLY A 354 -2.43 6.18 -0.90
N TYR A 355 -2.11 6.49 -2.15
CA TYR A 355 -1.99 7.88 -2.63
C TYR A 355 -3.32 8.65 -2.60
N ALA A 356 -4.47 7.92 -2.73
CA ALA A 356 -5.80 8.52 -2.59
C ALA A 356 -6.34 8.51 -1.15
N GLU A 357 -5.48 8.66 -0.15
CA GLU A 357 -5.78 8.77 1.29
C GLU A 357 -6.34 7.49 1.92
N THR A 358 -6.34 6.34 1.24
CA THR A 358 -6.58 5.05 1.89
C THR A 358 -5.47 4.74 2.90
N PHE A 359 -5.82 4.07 4.00
CA PHE A 359 -4.85 3.77 5.06
C PHE A 359 -5.27 2.54 5.87
N PHE A 360 -4.29 1.78 6.35
CA PHE A 360 -4.52 0.71 7.31
C PHE A 360 -3.33 0.54 8.24
N TRP A 361 -3.59 -0.02 9.40
CA TRP A 361 -2.56 -0.60 10.25
C TRP A 361 -3.06 -1.84 10.97
N ILE A 362 -2.12 -2.65 11.38
CA ILE A 362 -2.29 -3.86 12.18
C ILE A 362 -1.42 -3.68 13.40
N ASP A 363 -2.01 -3.78 14.58
CA ASP A 363 -1.30 -3.78 15.86
C ASP A 363 -1.38 -5.17 16.49
N PRO A 364 -0.32 -5.98 16.36
CA PRO A 364 -0.33 -7.34 16.92
C PRO A 364 -0.40 -7.37 18.44
N SER A 365 0.08 -6.32 19.13
CA SER A 365 0.06 -6.23 20.58
C SER A 365 -1.35 -6.06 21.13
N GLU A 366 -2.18 -5.31 20.40
CA GLU A 366 -3.59 -5.07 20.72
C GLU A 366 -4.55 -6.02 20.01
N GLU A 367 -4.02 -6.93 19.17
CA GLU A 367 -4.82 -7.78 18.28
C GLU A 367 -5.82 -6.98 17.43
N LEU A 368 -5.37 -5.80 16.96
CA LEU A 368 -6.19 -4.75 16.35
C LEU A 368 -5.85 -4.53 14.89
N ILE A 369 -6.89 -4.31 14.08
CA ILE A 369 -6.81 -3.84 12.70
C ILE A 369 -7.68 -2.58 12.59
N ALA A 370 -7.16 -1.56 11.93
CA ALA A 370 -7.97 -0.41 11.54
C ALA A 370 -7.73 -0.04 10.08
N ILE A 371 -8.81 0.28 9.38
CA ILE A 371 -8.83 0.58 7.95
C ILE A 371 -9.65 1.84 7.72
N LEU A 372 -9.11 2.74 6.91
CA LEU A 372 -9.76 3.95 6.42
C LEU A 372 -9.72 3.93 4.90
N MET A 373 -10.87 4.00 4.25
CA MET A 373 -10.99 4.04 2.79
C MET A 373 -11.71 5.32 2.36
N THR A 374 -11.05 6.09 1.53
CA THR A 374 -11.59 7.28 0.84
C THR A 374 -10.89 7.46 -0.50
N GLN A 375 -11.30 8.43 -1.32
CA GLN A 375 -10.70 8.68 -2.64
C GLN A 375 -10.44 10.18 -2.83
N TYR A 376 -9.31 10.66 -2.27
CA TYR A 376 -8.88 12.05 -2.37
C TYR A 376 -7.37 12.15 -2.64
N LEU A 377 -6.95 12.93 -3.65
CA LEU A 377 -5.56 13.19 -4.02
C LEU A 377 -5.16 14.66 -3.79
N PRO A 378 -3.90 14.92 -3.41
CA PRO A 378 -2.92 13.94 -2.92
C PRO A 378 -3.21 13.52 -1.49
N SER A 379 -2.70 12.37 -1.10
CA SER A 379 -2.77 11.92 0.29
C SER A 379 -2.05 12.90 1.22
N GLN A 380 -2.40 12.87 2.50
CA GLN A 380 -1.84 13.73 3.55
C GLN A 380 -2.13 15.25 3.35
N THR A 381 -3.05 15.60 2.45
CA THR A 381 -3.59 16.98 2.39
C THR A 381 -4.26 17.35 3.72
N TYR A 382 -4.87 16.40 4.37
CA TYR A 382 -5.49 16.53 5.69
C TYR A 382 -4.88 15.54 6.69
N PRO A 383 -4.85 15.84 8.00
CA PRO A 383 -4.26 14.97 9.02
C PRO A 383 -5.15 13.78 9.40
N ILE A 384 -6.10 13.37 8.55
CA ILE A 384 -7.13 12.37 8.84
C ILE A 384 -6.58 11.04 9.35
N ARG A 385 -5.43 10.59 8.83
CA ARG A 385 -4.80 9.33 9.27
C ARG A 385 -4.37 9.38 10.73
N LYS A 386 -3.73 10.49 11.14
CA LYS A 386 -3.30 10.71 12.53
C LYS A 386 -4.50 10.89 13.45
N GLU A 387 -5.49 11.66 13.02
CA GLU A 387 -6.71 11.90 13.79
C GLU A 387 -7.54 10.63 13.95
N PHE A 388 -7.69 9.83 12.88
CA PHE A 388 -8.37 8.54 12.95
C PHE A 388 -7.65 7.58 13.90
N ARG A 389 -6.32 7.51 13.81
CA ARG A 389 -5.51 6.69 14.71
C ARG A 389 -5.71 7.08 16.18
N THR A 390 -5.68 8.38 16.48
CA THR A 390 -5.97 8.90 17.82
C THR A 390 -7.38 8.53 18.27
N ALA A 391 -8.37 8.67 17.37
CA ALA A 391 -9.77 8.34 17.68
C ALA A 391 -10.00 6.84 17.92
N VAL A 392 -9.21 5.96 17.30
CA VAL A 392 -9.25 4.51 17.55
C VAL A 392 -8.68 4.18 18.93
N TYR A 393 -7.43 4.55 19.19
CA TYR A 393 -6.75 4.15 20.43
C TYR A 393 -7.35 4.81 21.68
N GLN A 394 -7.89 6.03 21.60
CA GLN A 394 -8.56 6.65 22.75
C GLN A 394 -9.86 5.95 23.17
N ALA A 395 -10.44 5.13 22.27
CA ALA A 395 -11.64 4.34 22.57
C ALA A 395 -11.32 2.97 23.19
N LEU A 396 -10.04 2.57 23.16
CA LEU A 396 -9.57 1.33 23.78
C LEU A 396 -9.42 1.53 25.30
N GLU A 397 -10.00 0.64 26.10
CA GLU A 397 -10.01 0.72 27.58
C GLU A 397 -9.26 -0.45 28.23
N ASN A 398 -9.19 -1.63 27.57
CA ASN A 398 -8.57 -2.84 28.11
C ASN A 398 -7.89 -3.66 27.01
#